data_c67cd91a597c5039d7c687053e185346
#
_entry.id   c67cd91a597c5039d7c687053e185346
#
_cell.length_a   1.000
_cell.length_b   1.000
_cell.length_c   1.000
_cell.angle_alpha   90.00
_cell.angle_beta   90.00
_cell.angle_gamma   90.00
#
_symmetry.space_group_name_H-M   'P 1'
#
loop_
_entity.id
_entity.type
_entity.pdbx_description
1 polymer ?
#
loop_
_entity_poly.entity_id
_entity_poly.type
_entity_poly.pdbx_seq_one_letter_code
_entity_poly.pdbx_strand_id
1 'polypeptide(L)'
;MLELRPKYPFKMLLEEAQKSRGSYLYQLRKAPSKCLDAVYSEQIAAISKIHSDSKERYGYRRVMYALHNQGMHLNHKTVHKLMHHLQLQGAHPRAYKKYNSYKGTVGKIAPNILNREFNPAKPMTSFATDITEFAIAEGKLYLSPIIDMCTNEIVAYDVARHTSFDQINRMLNRFENVLEENKVSVALVHSDQGWQYQHMHYCNWLKKHNLIQSMSRKATTHDNIMIEIFFGRMKVEMFYGKEKTFKDLNDLEKAIKDYINWYNSDRVCKKLKGLSPINFRKQALNSVSMT
;
A
#
# COMPACT_ATOMS: atom_id res chain seq x y z
N MET A 1 -49.28 -17.25 1.36
CA MET A 1 -49.88 -16.01 1.91
C MET A 1 -50.29 -14.99 0.85
N LEU A 2 -49.47 -14.63 -0.15
CA LEU A 2 -49.85 -13.67 -1.21
C LEU A 2 -51.07 -14.13 -2.00
N GLU A 3 -51.12 -15.39 -2.38
CA GLU A 3 -52.24 -16.02 -3.12
C GLU A 3 -53.53 -16.16 -2.31
N LEU A 4 -53.41 -16.22 -0.99
CA LEU A 4 -54.55 -16.33 -0.08
C LEU A 4 -55.10 -14.98 0.36
N ARG A 5 -54.38 -13.89 0.17
CA ARG A 5 -54.75 -12.52 0.59
C ARG A 5 -56.07 -12.02 -0.01
N PRO A 6 -56.46 -12.37 -1.25
CA PRO A 6 -57.77 -12.00 -1.80
C PRO A 6 -58.94 -12.77 -1.15
N LYS A 7 -58.65 -13.94 -0.56
CA LYS A 7 -59.68 -14.86 -0.04
C LYS A 7 -59.91 -14.75 1.47
N TYR A 8 -58.92 -14.26 2.23
CA TYR A 8 -58.95 -14.25 3.70
C TYR A 8 -58.45 -12.95 4.30
N PRO A 9 -59.00 -12.52 5.46
CA PRO A 9 -58.50 -11.30 6.15
C PRO A 9 -57.02 -11.39 6.49
N PHE A 10 -56.32 -10.31 6.28
CA PHE A 10 -54.86 -10.28 6.44
C PHE A 10 -54.40 -10.61 7.87
N LYS A 11 -55.19 -10.20 8.88
CA LYS A 11 -54.88 -10.48 10.29
C LYS A 11 -54.91 -12.00 10.55
N MET A 12 -55.91 -12.72 10.06
CA MET A 12 -56.05 -14.16 10.18
C MET A 12 -54.88 -14.92 9.53
N LEU A 13 -54.42 -14.45 8.34
CA LEU A 13 -53.29 -15.05 7.66
C LEU A 13 -51.96 -14.82 8.41
N LEU A 14 -51.82 -13.71 9.13
CA LEU A 14 -50.62 -13.43 9.96
C LEU A 14 -50.60 -14.30 11.22
N GLU A 15 -51.76 -14.47 11.86
CA GLU A 15 -51.94 -15.34 13.05
C GLU A 15 -51.63 -16.80 12.71
N GLU A 16 -52.20 -17.32 11.64
CA GLU A 16 -51.96 -18.68 11.18
C GLU A 16 -50.51 -18.92 10.77
N ALA A 17 -49.87 -17.95 10.13
CA ALA A 17 -48.47 -18.03 9.75
C ALA A 17 -47.49 -17.72 10.91
N GLN A 18 -47.99 -17.39 12.09
CA GLN A 18 -47.18 -16.98 13.27
C GLN A 18 -46.19 -15.88 12.97
N LYS A 19 -46.53 -14.90 12.12
CA LYS A 19 -45.68 -13.80 11.70
C LYS A 19 -46.24 -12.46 12.09
N SER A 20 -45.35 -11.55 12.53
CA SER A 20 -45.71 -10.15 12.72
C SER A 20 -45.96 -9.47 11.37
N ARG A 21 -46.82 -8.43 11.35
CA ARG A 21 -47.05 -7.61 10.16
C ARG A 21 -45.76 -7.00 9.61
N GLY A 22 -44.87 -6.55 10.51
CA GLY A 22 -43.56 -5.98 10.13
C GLY A 22 -42.68 -7.02 9.46
N SER A 23 -42.60 -8.26 9.99
CA SER A 23 -41.82 -9.34 9.40
C SER A 23 -42.34 -9.75 8.02
N TYR A 24 -43.67 -9.78 7.85
CA TYR A 24 -44.30 -10.10 6.56
C TYR A 24 -44.01 -8.97 5.51
N LEU A 25 -44.23 -7.72 5.90
CA LEU A 25 -43.94 -6.59 5.00
C LEU A 25 -42.46 -6.48 4.65
N TYR A 26 -41.55 -6.81 5.58
CA TYR A 26 -40.12 -6.91 5.32
C TYR A 26 -39.80 -7.99 4.29
N GLN A 27 -40.43 -9.17 4.41
CA GLN A 27 -40.28 -10.26 3.43
C GLN A 27 -40.86 -9.91 2.06
N LEU A 28 -42.00 -9.17 2.01
CA LEU A 28 -42.56 -8.66 0.76
C LEU A 28 -41.67 -7.63 0.09
N ARG A 29 -41.04 -6.74 0.87
CA ARG A 29 -40.05 -5.79 0.38
C ARG A 29 -38.75 -6.44 -0.06
N LYS A 30 -38.47 -7.65 0.43
CA LYS A 30 -37.51 -8.58 -0.14
C LYS A 30 -38.10 -9.22 -1.41
N ALA A 31 -38.59 -8.41 -2.35
CA ALA A 31 -38.85 -8.84 -3.71
C ALA A 31 -37.67 -9.69 -4.21
N PRO A 32 -37.87 -10.68 -5.11
CA PRO A 32 -36.81 -11.50 -5.65
C PRO A 32 -35.68 -10.56 -6.00
N SER A 33 -34.52 -10.77 -5.39
CA SER A 33 -33.36 -9.88 -5.52
C SER A 33 -33.17 -9.63 -7.02
N LYS A 34 -33.44 -8.39 -7.48
CA LYS A 34 -33.16 -8.02 -8.86
C LYS A 34 -31.76 -8.57 -9.13
N CYS A 35 -31.61 -9.36 -10.19
CA CYS A 35 -30.35 -10.00 -10.51
C CYS A 35 -29.26 -8.92 -10.43
N LEU A 36 -28.27 -9.08 -9.56
CA LEU A 36 -27.23 -8.05 -9.35
C LEU A 36 -26.57 -7.68 -10.67
N ASP A 37 -26.42 -8.66 -11.56
CA ASP A 37 -25.84 -8.49 -12.88
C ASP A 37 -26.67 -7.55 -13.76
N ALA A 38 -28.00 -7.61 -13.67
CA ALA A 38 -28.87 -6.72 -14.45
C ALA A 38 -28.91 -5.28 -13.87
N VAL A 39 -28.78 -5.13 -12.54
CA VAL A 39 -28.85 -3.82 -11.89
C VAL A 39 -27.51 -3.07 -11.93
N TYR A 40 -26.39 -3.82 -11.89
CA TYR A 40 -25.04 -3.28 -11.75
C TYR A 40 -24.11 -3.74 -12.87
N SER A 41 -24.60 -4.00 -14.08
CA SER A 41 -23.82 -4.54 -15.18
C SER A 41 -22.56 -3.72 -15.50
N GLU A 42 -22.69 -2.40 -15.58
CA GLU A 42 -21.59 -1.47 -15.83
C GLU A 42 -20.57 -1.47 -14.68
N GLN A 43 -21.06 -1.40 -13.45
CA GLN A 43 -20.22 -1.39 -12.26
C GLN A 43 -19.48 -2.72 -12.07
N ILE A 44 -20.13 -3.85 -12.39
CA ILE A 44 -19.54 -5.19 -12.36
C ILE A 44 -18.38 -5.28 -13.37
N ALA A 45 -18.59 -4.80 -14.60
CA ALA A 45 -17.55 -4.75 -15.62
C ALA A 45 -16.35 -3.90 -15.18
N ALA A 46 -16.62 -2.70 -14.62
CA ALA A 46 -15.59 -1.82 -14.11
C ALA A 46 -14.82 -2.43 -12.92
N ILE A 47 -15.52 -3.06 -11.96
CA ILE A 47 -14.90 -3.76 -10.81
C ILE A 47 -13.98 -4.89 -11.30
N SER A 48 -14.45 -5.72 -12.23
CA SER A 48 -13.67 -6.83 -12.78
C SER A 48 -12.41 -6.32 -13.49
N LYS A 49 -12.54 -5.25 -14.28
CA LYS A 49 -11.41 -4.62 -14.95
C LYS A 49 -10.39 -4.06 -13.95
N ILE A 50 -10.82 -3.26 -12.97
CA ILE A 50 -9.94 -2.69 -11.94
C ILE A 50 -9.22 -3.79 -11.16
N HIS A 51 -9.91 -4.88 -10.83
CA HIS A 51 -9.32 -6.02 -10.13
C HIS A 51 -8.25 -6.71 -10.97
N SER A 52 -8.53 -6.98 -12.25
CA SER A 52 -7.56 -7.54 -13.20
C SER A 52 -6.36 -6.62 -13.43
N ASP A 53 -6.58 -5.32 -13.71
CA ASP A 53 -5.53 -4.34 -13.96
C ASP A 53 -4.60 -4.19 -12.74
N SER A 54 -5.14 -4.34 -11.52
CA SER A 54 -4.35 -4.38 -10.30
C SER A 54 -3.63 -5.73 -10.05
N LYS A 55 -3.70 -6.69 -10.97
CA LYS A 55 -3.19 -8.07 -10.82
C LYS A 55 -3.73 -8.72 -9.53
N GLU A 56 -5.05 -8.60 -9.30
CA GLU A 56 -5.78 -9.16 -8.15
C GLU A 56 -5.32 -8.63 -6.78
N ARG A 57 -4.62 -7.48 -6.75
CA ARG A 57 -4.07 -6.92 -5.51
C ARG A 57 -5.10 -6.14 -4.69
N TYR A 58 -6.15 -5.61 -5.34
CA TYR A 58 -7.10 -4.71 -4.69
C TYR A 58 -8.24 -5.45 -4.00
N GLY A 59 -8.41 -5.18 -2.70
CA GLY A 59 -9.66 -5.46 -1.99
C GLY A 59 -10.69 -4.33 -2.20
N TYR A 60 -11.92 -4.55 -1.76
CA TYR A 60 -13.08 -3.70 -2.03
C TYR A 60 -12.89 -2.20 -1.74
N ARG A 61 -12.10 -1.84 -0.72
CA ARG A 61 -11.85 -0.42 -0.40
C ARG A 61 -11.01 0.28 -1.46
N ARG A 62 -10.00 -0.38 -2.02
CA ARG A 62 -9.19 0.18 -3.11
C ARG A 62 -9.95 0.20 -4.41
N VAL A 63 -10.73 -0.85 -4.70
CA VAL A 63 -11.64 -0.87 -5.85
C VAL A 63 -12.64 0.28 -5.77
N MET A 64 -13.22 0.56 -4.60
CA MET A 64 -14.09 1.71 -4.40
C MET A 64 -13.40 3.04 -4.75
N TYR A 65 -12.20 3.28 -4.25
CA TYR A 65 -11.46 4.50 -4.59
C TYR A 65 -11.11 4.57 -6.09
N ALA A 66 -10.74 3.45 -6.70
CA ALA A 66 -10.47 3.40 -8.14
C ALA A 66 -11.72 3.70 -8.98
N LEU A 67 -12.90 3.21 -8.58
CA LEU A 67 -14.18 3.56 -9.18
C LEU A 67 -14.49 5.05 -9.03
N HIS A 68 -14.27 5.63 -7.83
CA HIS A 68 -14.46 7.06 -7.60
C HIS A 68 -13.55 7.91 -8.50
N ASN A 69 -12.30 7.50 -8.70
CA ASN A 69 -11.37 8.18 -9.62
C ASN A 69 -11.83 8.12 -11.09
N GLN A 70 -12.69 7.15 -11.44
CA GLN A 70 -13.34 7.03 -12.75
C GLN A 70 -14.72 7.70 -12.81
N GLY A 71 -15.14 8.43 -11.76
CA GLY A 71 -16.44 9.08 -11.66
C GLY A 71 -17.60 8.19 -11.23
N MET A 72 -17.35 6.91 -10.90
CA MET A 72 -18.37 5.98 -10.44
C MET A 72 -18.47 5.98 -8.90
N HIS A 73 -19.40 6.69 -8.33
CA HIS A 73 -19.56 6.84 -6.88
C HIS A 73 -20.43 5.73 -6.27
N LEU A 74 -19.81 4.64 -5.83
CA LEU A 74 -20.44 3.54 -5.10
C LEU A 74 -20.05 3.53 -3.62
N ASN A 75 -21.02 3.13 -2.76
CA ASN A 75 -20.73 2.90 -1.35
C ASN A 75 -19.86 1.64 -1.19
N HIS A 76 -18.95 1.66 -0.23
CA HIS A 76 -18.05 0.53 0.07
C HIS A 76 -18.79 -0.78 0.35
N LYS A 77 -20.01 -0.74 0.97
CA LYS A 77 -20.84 -1.92 1.21
C LYS A 77 -21.34 -2.53 -0.11
N THR A 78 -21.73 -1.69 -1.07
CA THR A 78 -22.16 -2.13 -2.40
C THR A 78 -20.98 -2.76 -3.16
N VAL A 79 -19.81 -2.11 -3.18
CA VAL A 79 -18.60 -2.67 -3.82
C VAL A 79 -18.21 -4.01 -3.19
N HIS A 80 -18.24 -4.11 -1.85
CA HIS A 80 -17.97 -5.37 -1.16
C HIS A 80 -18.95 -6.47 -1.55
N LYS A 81 -20.27 -6.16 -1.63
CA LYS A 81 -21.31 -7.12 -2.05
C LYS A 81 -21.09 -7.59 -3.50
N LEU A 82 -20.76 -6.68 -4.42
CA LEU A 82 -20.50 -7.01 -5.82
C LEU A 82 -19.24 -7.85 -5.97
N MET A 83 -18.13 -7.49 -5.30
CA MET A 83 -16.91 -8.30 -5.32
C MET A 83 -17.12 -9.69 -4.74
N HIS A 84 -17.92 -9.82 -3.66
CA HIS A 84 -18.28 -11.12 -3.10
C HIS A 84 -19.12 -11.95 -4.09
N HIS A 85 -20.06 -11.33 -4.78
CA HIS A 85 -20.87 -11.97 -5.84
C HIS A 85 -19.99 -12.49 -6.98
N LEU A 86 -18.98 -11.72 -7.37
CA LEU A 86 -17.98 -12.08 -8.40
C LEU A 86 -16.87 -13.01 -7.87
N GLN A 87 -16.89 -13.40 -6.60
CA GLN A 87 -15.83 -14.18 -5.94
C GLN A 87 -14.43 -13.53 -6.01
N LEU A 88 -14.35 -12.20 -6.13
CA LEU A 88 -13.11 -11.46 -6.20
C LEU A 88 -12.57 -11.14 -4.81
N GLN A 89 -11.29 -11.45 -4.59
CA GLN A 89 -10.58 -11.17 -3.34
C GLN A 89 -9.27 -10.43 -3.62
N GLY A 90 -8.92 -9.48 -2.76
CA GLY A 90 -7.62 -8.82 -2.84
C GLY A 90 -6.53 -9.61 -2.13
N ALA A 91 -5.28 -9.21 -2.35
CA ALA A 91 -4.14 -9.80 -1.66
C ALA A 91 -4.25 -9.63 -0.13
N HIS A 92 -4.12 -10.72 0.61
CA HIS A 92 -4.19 -10.76 2.07
C HIS A 92 -2.83 -11.09 2.70
N PRO A 93 -2.47 -10.48 3.84
CA PRO A 93 -1.29 -10.87 4.60
C PRO A 93 -1.42 -12.34 5.05
N ARG A 94 -0.33 -13.12 4.86
CA ARG A 94 -0.18 -14.44 5.48
C ARG A 94 0.35 -14.28 6.90
N ALA A 95 0.23 -15.32 7.73
CA ALA A 95 0.77 -15.32 9.10
C ALA A 95 2.26 -14.93 9.12
N TYR A 96 2.61 -14.02 10.00
CA TYR A 96 3.93 -13.41 10.09
C TYR A 96 4.94 -14.43 10.65
N LYS A 97 6.09 -14.61 9.98
CA LYS A 97 7.27 -15.25 10.60
C LYS A 97 8.04 -14.17 11.36
N LYS A 98 8.33 -14.42 12.65
CA LYS A 98 9.18 -13.54 13.47
C LYS A 98 10.56 -13.40 12.83
N TYR A 99 10.98 -12.17 12.59
CA TYR A 99 12.33 -11.84 12.13
C TYR A 99 13.21 -11.48 13.32
N ASN A 100 14.46 -11.99 13.34
CA ASN A 100 15.45 -11.61 14.36
C ASN A 100 16.33 -10.49 13.79
N SER A 101 16.32 -9.33 14.45
CA SER A 101 17.17 -8.20 14.09
C SER A 101 18.65 -8.50 14.34
N TYR A 102 19.53 -7.92 13.52
CA TYR A 102 20.97 -7.94 13.72
C TYR A 102 21.37 -7.29 15.07
N LYS A 103 22.25 -7.95 15.83
CA LYS A 103 22.67 -7.53 17.19
C LYS A 103 24.06 -6.87 17.24
N GLY A 104 24.63 -6.44 16.11
CA GLY A 104 25.95 -5.81 16.07
C GLY A 104 25.90 -4.30 16.27
N THR A 105 26.95 -3.71 16.87
CA THR A 105 27.21 -2.27 16.88
C THR A 105 28.45 -2.00 16.07
N VAL A 106 28.34 -1.23 15.00
CA VAL A 106 29.45 -0.85 14.12
C VAL A 106 29.34 0.64 13.79
N GLY A 107 29.85 1.51 14.64
CA GLY A 107 29.91 2.95 14.37
C GLY A 107 29.09 3.82 15.31
N LYS A 108 28.80 5.06 14.89
CA LYS A 108 28.07 6.07 15.69
C LYS A 108 26.58 6.02 15.42
N ILE A 109 25.77 5.84 16.46
CA ILE A 109 24.33 5.89 16.39
C ILE A 109 23.85 7.33 16.46
N ALA A 110 23.07 7.80 15.49
CA ALA A 110 22.45 9.11 15.53
C ALA A 110 21.19 9.11 16.44
N PRO A 111 20.82 10.28 17.01
CA PRO A 111 19.62 10.39 17.85
C PRO A 111 18.35 10.15 17.02
N ASN A 112 17.28 9.68 17.67
CA ASN A 112 15.96 9.61 17.04
C ASN A 112 15.30 10.98 17.02
N ILE A 113 15.50 11.71 15.92
CA ILE A 113 14.92 13.04 15.71
C ILE A 113 13.49 12.92 15.19
N LEU A 114 13.19 11.88 14.38
CA LEU A 114 11.86 11.65 13.83
C LEU A 114 10.77 11.52 14.90
N ASN A 115 11.12 10.92 16.05
CA ASN A 115 10.25 10.75 17.21
C ASN A 115 8.80 10.31 16.87
N ARG A 116 8.65 9.41 15.89
CA ARG A 116 7.37 8.88 15.40
C ARG A 116 6.45 9.90 14.69
N GLU A 117 6.97 11.01 14.25
CA GLU A 117 6.24 11.97 13.42
C GLU A 117 6.17 11.50 11.96
N PHE A 118 5.39 10.45 11.70
CA PHE A 118 5.31 9.76 10.40
C PHE A 118 4.44 10.46 9.34
N ASN A 119 3.91 11.65 9.62
CA ASN A 119 3.02 12.35 8.72
C ASN A 119 3.49 13.81 8.51
N PRO A 120 4.65 14.03 7.87
CA PRO A 120 5.10 15.38 7.58
C PRO A 120 4.06 16.09 6.70
N ALA A 121 3.88 17.39 6.93
CA ALA A 121 2.89 18.21 6.22
C ALA A 121 3.24 18.46 4.76
N LYS A 122 4.55 18.44 4.42
CA LYS A 122 5.05 18.75 3.07
C LYS A 122 5.83 17.57 2.49
N PRO A 123 5.68 17.31 1.18
CA PRO A 123 6.55 16.37 0.47
C PRO A 123 8.03 16.75 0.57
N MET A 124 8.91 15.78 0.43
CA MET A 124 10.37 15.94 0.34
C MET A 124 11.04 16.55 1.60
N THR A 125 10.39 16.48 2.75
CA THR A 125 10.95 16.98 4.03
C THR A 125 11.44 15.89 4.96
N SER A 126 10.91 14.67 4.83
CA SER A 126 11.28 13.54 5.68
C SER A 126 11.20 12.23 4.91
N PHE A 127 12.28 11.48 4.95
CA PHE A 127 12.45 10.21 4.25
C PHE A 127 12.72 9.07 5.21
N ALA A 128 12.33 7.85 4.83
CA ALA A 128 12.75 6.64 5.51
C ALA A 128 13.48 5.71 4.55
N THR A 129 14.45 4.96 5.06
CA THR A 129 15.19 3.94 4.31
C THR A 129 15.44 2.71 5.17
N ASP A 130 15.53 1.56 4.52
CA ASP A 130 15.88 0.27 5.10
C ASP A 130 16.21 -0.71 3.97
N ILE A 131 16.72 -1.90 4.30
CA ILE A 131 16.99 -2.95 3.33
C ILE A 131 16.07 -4.14 3.59
N THR A 132 15.50 -4.69 2.52
CA THR A 132 14.71 -5.92 2.61
C THR A 132 15.23 -6.99 1.65
N GLU A 133 15.12 -8.25 2.06
CA GLU A 133 15.52 -9.43 1.30
C GLU A 133 14.34 -10.08 0.60
N PHE A 134 14.58 -10.57 -0.62
CA PHE A 134 13.72 -11.46 -1.39
C PHE A 134 14.53 -12.70 -1.74
N ALA A 135 14.09 -13.89 -1.31
CA ALA A 135 14.77 -15.15 -1.53
C ALA A 135 13.94 -16.09 -2.39
N ILE A 136 14.51 -16.58 -3.49
CA ILE A 136 13.99 -17.65 -4.35
C ILE A 136 14.99 -18.83 -4.39
N ALA A 137 14.66 -19.89 -5.10
CA ALA A 137 15.53 -21.08 -5.15
C ALA A 137 16.94 -20.77 -5.68
N GLU A 138 17.05 -19.85 -6.66
CA GLU A 138 18.30 -19.49 -7.34
C GLU A 138 19.15 -18.48 -6.55
N GLY A 139 18.65 -17.95 -5.42
CA GLY A 139 19.41 -17.02 -4.60
C GLY A 139 18.58 -15.90 -4.00
N LYS A 140 19.24 -14.77 -3.73
CA LYS A 140 18.65 -13.64 -3.02
C LYS A 140 18.83 -12.34 -3.76
N LEU A 141 17.85 -11.45 -3.63
CA LEU A 141 17.96 -10.03 -3.98
C LEU A 141 17.67 -9.17 -2.76
N TYR A 142 18.37 -8.06 -2.68
CA TYR A 142 18.25 -7.07 -1.63
C TYR A 142 17.76 -5.76 -2.25
N LEU A 143 16.64 -5.25 -1.75
CA LEU A 143 16.09 -3.95 -2.16
C LEU A 143 16.40 -2.92 -1.08
N SER A 144 17.03 -1.81 -1.45
CA SER A 144 17.30 -0.65 -0.59
C SER A 144 16.55 0.57 -1.16
N PRO A 145 15.35 0.90 -0.69
CA PRO A 145 14.58 2.05 -1.14
C PRO A 145 14.69 3.23 -0.18
N ILE A 146 14.40 4.42 -0.70
CA ILE A 146 14.09 5.63 0.06
C ILE A 146 12.64 6.01 -0.21
N ILE A 147 11.84 6.12 0.85
CA ILE A 147 10.43 6.52 0.77
C ILE A 147 10.24 7.94 1.31
N ASP A 148 9.52 8.79 0.59
CA ASP A 148 9.02 10.06 1.14
C ASP A 148 7.84 9.78 2.08
N MET A 149 7.94 10.21 3.33
CA MET A 149 6.95 9.91 4.37
C MET A 149 5.63 10.64 4.17
N CYS A 150 5.62 11.78 3.48
CA CYS A 150 4.40 12.55 3.19
C CYS A 150 3.55 11.84 2.14
N THR A 151 4.17 11.52 1.01
CA THR A 151 3.50 10.99 -0.19
C THR A 151 3.49 9.47 -0.24
N ASN A 152 4.32 8.79 0.57
CA ASN A 152 4.67 7.36 0.47
C ASN A 152 5.28 6.97 -0.89
N GLU A 153 5.83 7.91 -1.64
CA GLU A 153 6.53 7.65 -2.90
C GLU A 153 7.89 7.02 -2.65
N ILE A 154 8.24 6.00 -3.40
CA ILE A 154 9.61 5.49 -3.45
C ILE A 154 10.40 6.39 -4.38
N VAL A 155 11.15 7.30 -3.81
CA VAL A 155 11.86 8.36 -4.56
C VAL A 155 13.18 7.89 -5.14
N ALA A 156 13.86 6.95 -4.48
CA ALA A 156 15.08 6.31 -4.97
C ALA A 156 15.13 4.87 -4.47
N TYR A 157 15.79 3.99 -5.21
CA TYR A 157 16.05 2.62 -4.77
C TYR A 157 17.19 1.98 -5.56
N ASP A 158 17.77 0.91 -5.00
CA ASP A 158 18.64 0.01 -5.72
C ASP A 158 18.34 -1.45 -5.38
N VAL A 159 18.57 -2.34 -6.36
CA VAL A 159 18.41 -3.79 -6.20
C VAL A 159 19.77 -4.43 -6.46
N ALA A 160 20.20 -5.31 -5.54
CA ALA A 160 21.50 -5.98 -5.64
C ALA A 160 21.40 -7.45 -5.16
N ARG A 161 22.37 -8.26 -5.60
CA ARG A 161 22.49 -9.68 -5.17
C ARG A 161 23.11 -9.83 -3.78
N HIS A 162 23.81 -8.80 -3.30
CA HIS A 162 24.48 -8.76 -2.00
C HIS A 162 24.28 -7.39 -1.37
N THR A 163 24.16 -7.34 -0.05
CA THR A 163 24.21 -6.07 0.69
C THR A 163 25.66 -5.55 0.69
N SER A 164 25.90 -4.41 0.09
CA SER A 164 27.20 -3.81 -0.01
C SER A 164 27.11 -2.28 0.02
N PHE A 165 28.25 -1.61 0.26
CA PHE A 165 28.31 -0.15 0.10
C PHE A 165 28.01 0.31 -1.31
N ASP A 166 28.37 -0.47 -2.32
CA ASP A 166 28.07 -0.12 -3.72
C ASP A 166 26.57 -0.04 -3.97
N GLN A 167 25.78 -0.92 -3.35
CA GLN A 167 24.32 -0.84 -3.40
C GLN A 167 23.82 0.49 -2.80
N ILE A 168 24.32 0.83 -1.61
CA ILE A 168 23.95 2.09 -0.94
C ILE A 168 24.39 3.29 -1.76
N ASN A 169 25.60 3.30 -2.32
CA ASN A 169 26.09 4.38 -3.17
C ASN A 169 25.22 4.58 -4.42
N ARG A 170 24.85 3.50 -5.11
CA ARG A 170 23.94 3.61 -6.28
C ARG A 170 22.58 4.16 -5.90
N MET A 171 22.04 3.75 -4.75
CA MET A 171 20.77 4.30 -4.22
C MET A 171 20.94 5.80 -3.89
N LEU A 172 22.00 6.20 -3.20
CA LEU A 172 22.29 7.58 -2.82
C LEU A 172 22.50 8.49 -4.05
N ASN A 173 23.21 8.03 -5.08
CA ASN A 173 23.38 8.79 -6.33
C ASN A 173 22.04 9.05 -7.03
N ARG A 174 21.13 8.08 -7.01
CA ARG A 174 19.77 8.29 -7.53
C ARG A 174 18.98 9.26 -6.66
N PHE A 175 19.19 9.22 -5.36
CA PHE A 175 18.55 10.13 -4.42
C PHE A 175 19.07 11.57 -4.56
N GLU A 176 20.37 11.77 -4.83
CA GLU A 176 20.98 13.06 -5.14
C GLU A 176 20.25 13.75 -6.29
N ASN A 177 20.01 13.04 -7.42
CA ASN A 177 19.26 13.58 -8.55
C ASN A 177 17.85 14.03 -8.13
N VAL A 178 17.16 13.25 -7.29
CA VAL A 178 15.83 13.61 -6.80
C VAL A 178 15.86 14.85 -5.91
N LEU A 179 16.87 14.99 -5.05
CA LEU A 179 17.03 16.16 -4.19
C LEU A 179 17.27 17.43 -5.03
N GLU A 180 18.11 17.34 -6.06
CA GLU A 180 18.41 18.44 -6.98
C GLU A 180 17.18 18.85 -7.80
N GLU A 181 16.50 17.88 -8.44
CA GLU A 181 15.29 18.12 -9.23
C GLU A 181 14.18 18.81 -8.43
N ASN A 182 14.03 18.43 -7.14
CA ASN A 182 13.00 18.98 -6.26
C ASN A 182 13.52 20.17 -5.41
N LYS A 183 14.76 20.63 -5.62
CA LYS A 183 15.40 21.74 -4.88
C LYS A 183 15.31 21.58 -3.36
N VAL A 184 15.56 20.37 -2.88
CA VAL A 184 15.51 20.06 -1.46
C VAL A 184 16.77 20.60 -0.78
N SER A 185 16.62 21.62 0.05
CA SER A 185 17.76 22.24 0.76
C SER A 185 18.07 21.60 2.11
N VAL A 186 17.04 21.11 2.80
CA VAL A 186 17.16 20.43 4.10
C VAL A 186 16.05 19.39 4.21
N ALA A 187 16.39 18.18 4.67
CA ALA A 187 15.41 17.13 4.96
C ALA A 187 15.94 16.16 6.01
N LEU A 188 15.03 15.41 6.63
CA LEU A 188 15.34 14.35 7.58
C LEU A 188 15.40 13.00 6.84
N VAL A 189 16.43 12.20 7.10
CA VAL A 189 16.52 10.80 6.63
C VAL A 189 16.58 9.86 7.82
N HIS A 190 15.53 9.07 7.98
CA HIS A 190 15.39 8.11 9.07
C HIS A 190 15.70 6.69 8.62
N SER A 191 16.43 5.95 9.46
CA SER A 191 16.76 4.54 9.22
C SER A 191 16.73 3.72 10.52
N ASP A 192 16.85 2.42 10.40
CA ASP A 192 17.22 1.58 11.53
C ASP A 192 18.69 1.77 11.92
N GLN A 193 19.19 0.97 12.90
CA GLN A 193 20.58 0.97 13.30
C GLN A 193 21.43 -0.01 12.47
N GLY A 194 21.10 -0.28 11.24
CA GLY A 194 21.89 -1.12 10.34
C GLY A 194 23.32 -0.58 10.15
N TRP A 195 24.31 -1.47 10.04
CA TRP A 195 25.74 -1.12 9.94
C TRP A 195 26.02 -0.13 8.78
N GLN A 196 25.30 -0.25 7.67
CA GLN A 196 25.43 0.61 6.49
C GLN A 196 25.09 2.08 6.79
N TYR A 197 24.13 2.33 7.68
CA TYR A 197 23.68 3.68 8.06
C TYR A 197 24.53 4.30 9.17
N GLN A 198 25.32 3.47 9.88
CA GLN A 198 26.29 3.92 10.91
C GLN A 198 27.66 4.25 10.30
N HIS A 199 27.90 3.81 9.06
CA HIS A 199 29.21 3.97 8.41
C HIS A 199 29.50 5.44 8.07
N MET A 200 30.74 5.85 8.25
CA MET A 200 31.19 7.24 8.09
C MET A 200 30.90 7.79 6.68
N HIS A 201 31.01 6.94 5.65
CA HIS A 201 30.72 7.34 4.27
C HIS A 201 29.26 7.80 4.11
N TYR A 202 28.28 7.03 4.62
CA TYR A 202 26.86 7.40 4.61
C TYR A 202 26.60 8.68 5.40
N CYS A 203 27.15 8.77 6.61
CA CYS A 203 27.01 9.97 7.45
C CYS A 203 27.58 11.24 6.80
N ASN A 204 28.75 11.13 6.16
CA ASN A 204 29.38 12.24 5.44
C ASN A 204 28.61 12.63 4.19
N TRP A 205 28.04 11.65 3.47
CA TRP A 205 27.19 11.92 2.32
C TRP A 205 25.95 12.73 2.73
N LEU A 206 25.25 12.33 3.81
CA LEU A 206 24.10 13.08 4.32
C LEU A 206 24.47 14.51 4.71
N LYS A 207 25.60 14.71 5.40
CA LYS A 207 26.09 16.04 5.78
C LYS A 207 26.42 16.91 4.57
N LYS A 208 27.07 16.34 3.54
CA LYS A 208 27.38 17.05 2.28
C LYS A 208 26.11 17.61 1.63
N HIS A 209 24.99 16.90 1.74
CA HIS A 209 23.72 17.29 1.14
C HIS A 209 22.76 18.02 2.13
N ASN A 210 23.27 18.50 3.28
CA ASN A 210 22.48 19.16 4.33
C ASN A 210 21.27 18.31 4.83
N LEU A 211 21.44 16.99 4.85
CA LEU A 211 20.41 16.08 5.34
C LEU A 211 20.67 15.71 6.80
N ILE A 212 19.60 15.68 7.58
CA ILE A 212 19.63 15.37 9.02
C ILE A 212 19.44 13.87 9.19
N GLN A 213 20.44 13.20 9.76
CA GLN A 213 20.31 11.77 10.08
C GLN A 213 19.49 11.55 11.34
N SER A 214 18.56 10.61 11.27
CA SER A 214 17.77 10.11 12.41
C SER A 214 17.79 8.60 12.41
N MET A 215 17.94 7.97 13.58
CA MET A 215 17.93 6.51 13.70
C MET A 215 16.88 6.04 14.70
N SER A 216 16.28 4.88 14.42
CA SER A 216 15.37 4.20 15.35
C SER A 216 16.06 3.90 16.68
N ARG A 217 15.29 3.88 17.77
CA ARG A 217 15.79 3.40 19.05
C ARG A 217 16.05 1.89 18.99
N LYS A 218 17.02 1.42 19.77
CA LYS A 218 17.39 0.00 19.82
C LYS A 218 16.18 -0.86 20.18
N ALA A 219 15.97 -1.94 19.43
CA ALA A 219 14.87 -2.90 19.64
C ALA A 219 13.45 -2.30 19.55
N THR A 220 13.27 -1.16 18.89
CA THR A 220 11.96 -0.51 18.75
C THR A 220 11.53 -0.58 17.28
N THR A 221 10.81 -1.64 16.91
CA THR A 221 10.33 -1.90 15.55
C THR A 221 9.40 -0.79 15.02
N HIS A 222 8.65 -0.15 15.89
CA HIS A 222 7.71 0.91 15.50
C HIS A 222 8.35 2.24 15.06
N ASP A 223 9.65 2.41 15.25
CA ASP A 223 10.32 3.66 14.89
C ASP A 223 10.60 3.76 13.38
N ASN A 224 10.66 2.64 12.63
CA ASN A 224 10.82 2.61 11.17
C ASN A 224 9.59 2.04 10.42
N ILE A 225 8.41 2.21 11.01
CA ILE A 225 7.16 1.59 10.53
C ILE A 225 6.78 1.95 9.09
N MET A 226 7.16 3.13 8.59
CA MET A 226 6.77 3.58 7.25
C MET A 226 7.34 2.68 6.15
N ILE A 227 8.64 2.39 6.24
CA ILE A 227 9.29 1.52 5.25
C ILE A 227 8.93 0.05 5.47
N GLU A 228 8.73 -0.39 6.73
CA GLU A 228 8.27 -1.74 7.05
C GLU A 228 6.88 -2.03 6.47
N ILE A 229 5.96 -1.06 6.53
CA ILE A 229 4.63 -1.17 5.90
C ILE A 229 4.75 -1.30 4.38
N PHE A 230 5.66 -0.56 3.75
CA PHE A 230 5.91 -0.69 2.32
C PHE A 230 6.40 -2.11 1.98
N PHE A 231 7.40 -2.60 2.70
CA PHE A 231 7.95 -3.95 2.49
C PHE A 231 6.90 -5.05 2.68
N GLY A 232 6.13 -4.97 3.76
CA GLY A 232 5.06 -5.92 4.01
C GLY A 232 4.01 -5.95 2.89
N ARG A 233 3.62 -4.78 2.40
CA ARG A 233 2.67 -4.67 1.26
C ARG A 233 3.25 -5.21 -0.03
N MET A 234 4.47 -4.82 -0.36
CA MET A 234 5.15 -5.29 -1.56
C MET A 234 5.27 -6.82 -1.56
N LYS A 235 5.73 -7.40 -0.46
CA LYS A 235 5.87 -8.85 -0.34
C LYS A 235 4.54 -9.59 -0.47
N VAL A 236 3.47 -9.07 0.14
CA VAL A 236 2.12 -9.65 0.04
C VAL A 236 1.55 -9.52 -1.39
N GLU A 237 1.75 -8.38 -2.03
CA GLU A 237 1.13 -8.07 -3.32
C GLU A 237 1.87 -8.68 -4.51
N MET A 238 3.19 -8.97 -4.41
CA MET A 238 3.96 -9.45 -5.56
C MET A 238 4.86 -10.66 -5.31
N PHE A 239 5.15 -11.03 -4.07
CA PHE A 239 6.17 -12.03 -3.78
C PHE A 239 5.62 -13.27 -3.06
N TYR A 240 5.02 -13.12 -1.87
CA TYR A 240 4.61 -14.27 -1.05
C TYR A 240 3.59 -15.17 -1.76
N GLY A 241 3.97 -16.46 -1.85
CA GLY A 241 3.21 -17.52 -2.53
C GLY A 241 3.41 -17.53 -4.05
N LYS A 242 4.26 -16.64 -4.56
CA LYS A 242 4.67 -16.55 -5.96
C LYS A 242 6.17 -16.82 -6.15
N GLU A 243 6.89 -17.24 -5.10
CA GLU A 243 8.35 -17.42 -5.12
C GLU A 243 8.79 -18.39 -6.23
N LYS A 244 7.98 -19.41 -6.49
CA LYS A 244 8.24 -20.42 -7.52
C LYS A 244 7.87 -19.99 -8.95
N THR A 245 7.21 -18.84 -9.13
CA THR A 245 6.84 -18.34 -10.46
C THR A 245 7.96 -17.55 -11.13
N PHE A 246 8.94 -17.08 -10.35
CA PHE A 246 10.12 -16.40 -10.86
C PHE A 246 11.10 -17.42 -11.43
N LYS A 247 11.51 -17.19 -12.69
CA LYS A 247 12.42 -18.09 -13.41
C LYS A 247 13.85 -18.00 -12.88
N ASP A 248 14.28 -16.78 -12.58
CA ASP A 248 15.62 -16.47 -12.10
C ASP A 248 15.65 -15.14 -11.32
N LEU A 249 16.83 -14.74 -10.85
CA LEU A 249 17.02 -13.48 -10.14
C LEU A 249 16.76 -12.26 -11.02
N ASN A 250 16.95 -12.33 -12.33
CA ASN A 250 16.69 -11.19 -13.24
C ASN A 250 15.18 -10.98 -13.43
N ASP A 251 14.41 -12.07 -13.51
CA ASP A 251 12.95 -12.01 -13.57
C ASP A 251 12.38 -11.42 -12.27
N LEU A 252 12.90 -11.82 -11.11
CA LEU A 252 12.55 -11.26 -9.82
C LEU A 252 12.93 -9.76 -9.73
N GLU A 253 14.12 -9.37 -10.20
CA GLU A 253 14.56 -7.97 -10.22
C GLU A 253 13.64 -7.11 -11.08
N LYS A 254 13.28 -7.60 -12.26
CA LYS A 254 12.30 -6.94 -13.14
C LYS A 254 10.95 -6.76 -12.44
N ALA A 255 10.45 -7.82 -11.80
CA ALA A 255 9.17 -7.75 -11.07
C ALA A 255 9.20 -6.76 -9.90
N ILE A 256 10.34 -6.62 -9.20
CA ILE A 256 10.56 -5.60 -8.15
C ILE A 256 10.46 -4.19 -8.76
N LYS A 257 11.17 -3.93 -9.87
CA LYS A 257 11.16 -2.63 -10.57
C LYS A 257 9.76 -2.29 -11.09
N ASP A 258 9.11 -3.23 -11.75
CA ASP A 258 7.75 -3.07 -12.27
C ASP A 258 6.73 -2.81 -11.14
N TYR A 259 6.91 -3.47 -9.98
CA TYR A 259 6.05 -3.21 -8.81
C TYR A 259 6.25 -1.79 -8.27
N ILE A 260 7.49 -1.31 -8.14
CA ILE A 260 7.78 0.03 -7.62
C ILE A 260 7.21 1.10 -8.57
N ASN A 261 7.36 0.93 -9.88
CA ASN A 261 6.80 1.82 -10.87
C ASN A 261 5.27 1.89 -10.75
N TRP A 262 4.60 0.73 -10.75
CA TRP A 262 3.15 0.65 -10.56
C TRP A 262 2.71 1.19 -9.19
N TYR A 263 3.47 0.92 -8.11
CA TYR A 263 3.19 1.44 -6.78
C TYR A 263 3.18 2.96 -6.74
N ASN A 264 4.13 3.59 -7.40
CA ASN A 264 4.26 5.04 -7.44
C ASN A 264 3.22 5.70 -8.35
N SER A 265 2.96 5.13 -9.54
CA SER A 265 2.12 5.77 -10.57
C SER A 265 0.64 5.45 -10.46
N ASP A 266 0.28 4.22 -10.09
CA ASP A 266 -1.08 3.71 -10.27
C ASP A 266 -1.72 3.19 -8.98
N ARG A 267 -0.90 2.76 -7.99
CA ARG A 267 -1.44 2.13 -6.80
C ARG A 267 -2.26 3.07 -5.94
N VAL A 268 -3.56 2.78 -5.84
CA VAL A 268 -4.51 3.51 -5.01
C VAL A 268 -4.19 3.36 -3.52
N CYS A 269 -4.00 4.48 -2.82
CA CYS A 269 -3.67 4.55 -1.40
C CYS A 269 -4.76 5.28 -0.60
N LYS A 270 -5.35 4.60 0.41
CA LYS A 270 -6.38 5.22 1.27
C LYS A 270 -5.84 6.46 2.01
N LYS A 271 -4.60 6.41 2.54
CA LYS A 271 -3.96 7.55 3.23
C LYS A 271 -3.86 8.78 2.31
N LEU A 272 -3.72 8.58 1.01
CA LEU A 272 -3.60 9.60 -0.01
C LEU A 272 -4.94 9.92 -0.69
N LYS A 273 -6.05 9.78 0.02
CA LYS A 273 -7.42 10.06 -0.46
C LYS A 273 -7.80 9.30 -1.74
N GLY A 274 -7.20 8.12 -1.97
CA GLY A 274 -7.46 7.32 -3.17
C GLY A 274 -6.54 7.62 -4.35
N LEU A 275 -5.57 8.51 -4.19
CA LEU A 275 -4.56 8.78 -5.20
C LEU A 275 -3.36 7.84 -5.09
N SER A 276 -2.58 7.74 -6.17
CA SER A 276 -1.24 7.16 -6.13
C SER A 276 -0.23 8.14 -5.52
N PRO A 277 0.95 7.67 -5.05
CA PRO A 277 1.99 8.53 -4.49
C PRO A 277 2.36 9.73 -5.38
N ILE A 278 2.65 9.48 -6.67
CA ILE A 278 3.01 10.54 -7.63
C ILE A 278 1.85 11.51 -7.85
N ASN A 279 0.62 11.02 -8.01
CA ASN A 279 -0.53 11.88 -8.24
C ASN A 279 -0.84 12.74 -7.02
N PHE A 280 -0.68 12.20 -5.82
CA PHE A 280 -0.80 12.97 -4.58
C PHE A 280 0.26 14.06 -4.48
N ARG A 281 1.54 13.76 -4.80
CA ARG A 281 2.61 14.75 -4.82
C ARG A 281 2.31 15.90 -5.81
N LYS A 282 1.91 15.56 -7.04
CA LYS A 282 1.54 16.57 -8.05
C LYS A 282 0.42 17.50 -7.56
N GLN A 283 -0.59 16.95 -6.91
CA GLN A 283 -1.70 17.74 -6.35
C GLN A 283 -1.25 18.63 -5.19
N ALA A 284 -0.39 18.10 -4.29
CA ALA A 284 0.14 18.86 -3.16
C ALA A 284 1.02 20.04 -3.61
N LEU A 285 1.84 19.86 -4.65
CA LEU A 285 2.67 20.92 -5.22
C LEU A 285 1.83 22.01 -5.92
N ASN A 286 0.79 21.62 -6.66
CA ASN A 286 -0.10 22.57 -7.32
C ASN A 286 -0.88 23.44 -6.31
N SER A 287 -1.24 22.89 -5.16
CA SER A 287 -1.93 23.64 -4.11
C SER A 287 -1.03 24.69 -3.42
N VAL A 288 0.28 24.46 -3.38
CA VAL A 288 1.27 25.42 -2.81
C VAL A 288 1.59 26.55 -3.78
N SER A 289 1.50 26.34 -5.10
CA SER A 289 1.76 27.36 -6.12
C SER A 289 0.60 28.34 -6.32
N MET A 290 -0.58 28.08 -5.71
CA MET A 290 -1.77 28.95 -5.79
C MET A 290 -1.98 29.81 -4.54
N THR A 291 -1.11 29.69 -3.54
CA THR A 291 -1.08 30.52 -2.32
C THR A 291 0.12 31.44 -2.32
#